data_45722600e6b0a53896ba0712ad0001ce
#
_entry.id   45722600e6b0a53896ba0712ad0001ce
#
_cell.length_a   1.000
_cell.length_b   1.000
_cell.length_c   1.000
_cell.angle_alpha   90.00
_cell.angle_beta   90.00
_cell.angle_gamma   90.00
#
_symmetry.space_group_name_H-M   'P 1'
#
loop_
_entity.id
_entity.type
_entity.pdbx_description
1 polymer ?
#
loop_
_entity_poly.entity_id
_entity_poly.type
_entity_poly.pdbx_seq_one_letter_code
_entity_poly.pdbx_strand_id
1 'polypeptide(L)'
;MYTPDAMKLSDKKHIFDFIEAYSFGLVVSPSLNASHLPFILDRSSSSRGILLSHMTRANPLWKEFEGKRVLAIFQGPHSYVSPTWYQTAPAVPTWNYTSVHCYGTVSLLSVDELRIVMDALVHKFEPTLQAQKEIMPETFIEGKLKGIIGFKIEIEEFQAKEKLGQHRSQADQRGTLKG
;
A
#
# COMPACT_ATOMS: atom_id res chain seq x y z
N MET A 1 -1.92 -11.79 -8.86
CA MET A 1 -2.72 -12.46 -7.78
C MET A 1 -3.92 -13.17 -8.39
N TYR A 2 -4.21 -14.42 -8.02
CA TYR A 2 -5.45 -15.10 -8.44
C TYR A 2 -6.67 -14.42 -7.79
N THR A 3 -7.60 -13.92 -8.62
CA THR A 3 -8.77 -13.17 -8.16
C THR A 3 -10.00 -13.62 -8.94
N PRO A 4 -10.91 -14.44 -8.33
CA PRO A 4 -12.21 -14.75 -8.94
C PRO A 4 -13.02 -13.47 -9.18
N ASP A 5 -13.83 -13.43 -10.24
CA ASP A 5 -14.61 -12.24 -10.63
C ASP A 5 -15.49 -11.72 -9.48
N ALA A 6 -16.12 -12.61 -8.72
CA ALA A 6 -16.96 -12.25 -7.58
C ALA A 6 -16.20 -11.58 -6.41
N MET A 7 -14.86 -11.61 -6.43
CA MET A 7 -13.99 -11.04 -5.39
C MET A 7 -13.09 -9.93 -5.92
N LYS A 8 -13.25 -9.60 -7.21
CA LYS A 8 -12.43 -8.58 -7.86
C LYS A 8 -12.93 -7.19 -7.50
N LEU A 9 -12.03 -6.36 -6.96
CA LEU A 9 -12.26 -4.95 -6.83
C LEU A 9 -11.79 -4.25 -8.10
N SER A 10 -12.73 -3.62 -8.83
CA SER A 10 -12.47 -2.98 -10.13
C SER A 10 -12.70 -1.46 -10.10
N ASP A 11 -13.39 -0.94 -9.09
CA ASP A 11 -13.59 0.48 -8.96
C ASP A 11 -12.28 1.19 -8.56
N LYS A 12 -11.81 2.04 -9.45
CA LYS A 12 -10.56 2.77 -9.29
C LYS A 12 -10.56 3.68 -8.05
N LYS A 13 -11.68 4.34 -7.78
CA LYS A 13 -11.80 5.22 -6.61
C LYS A 13 -11.62 4.40 -5.33
N HIS A 14 -12.27 3.26 -5.25
CA HIS A 14 -12.18 2.37 -4.10
C HIS A 14 -10.76 1.80 -3.94
N ILE A 15 -10.07 1.43 -5.04
CA ILE A 15 -8.66 0.99 -5.00
C ILE A 15 -7.77 2.10 -4.43
N PHE A 16 -7.97 3.35 -4.85
CA PHE A 16 -7.20 4.50 -4.37
C PHE A 16 -7.45 4.79 -2.89
N ASP A 17 -8.72 4.78 -2.48
CA ASP A 17 -9.11 4.97 -1.08
C ASP A 17 -8.51 3.87 -0.19
N PHE A 18 -8.47 2.62 -0.69
CA PHE A 18 -7.82 1.50 0.00
C PHE A 18 -6.32 1.72 0.18
N ILE A 19 -5.58 2.11 -0.88
CA ILE A 19 -4.13 2.37 -0.80
C ILE A 19 -3.83 3.50 0.19
N GLU A 20 -4.66 4.55 0.24
CA GLU A 20 -4.47 5.65 1.19
C GLU A 20 -4.75 5.25 2.63
N ALA A 21 -5.77 4.41 2.86
CA ALA A 21 -6.10 3.90 4.18
C ALA A 21 -5.03 2.93 4.72
N TYR A 22 -4.45 2.09 3.84
CA TYR A 22 -3.46 1.06 4.19
C TYR A 22 -2.10 1.35 3.54
N SER A 23 -1.62 2.56 3.72
CA SER A 23 -0.48 3.10 2.98
C SER A 23 0.91 2.62 3.42
N PHE A 24 1.01 1.76 4.44
CA PHE A 24 2.26 1.06 4.78
C PHE A 24 2.30 -0.26 4.02
N GLY A 25 3.00 -0.24 2.88
CA GLY A 25 3.02 -1.34 1.91
C GLY A 25 4.35 -2.08 1.85
N LEU A 26 4.35 -3.19 1.13
CA LEU A 26 5.53 -4.00 0.81
C LEU A 26 5.90 -3.78 -0.65
N VAL A 27 7.12 -3.31 -0.93
CA VAL A 27 7.66 -3.30 -2.30
C VAL A 27 8.59 -4.48 -2.51
N VAL A 28 8.40 -5.17 -3.64
CA VAL A 28 9.18 -6.35 -4.05
C VAL A 28 9.89 -6.03 -5.35
N SER A 29 11.21 -6.21 -5.36
CA SER A 29 12.07 -6.00 -6.53
C SER A 29 12.00 -7.18 -7.52
N PRO A 30 12.55 -7.03 -8.74
CA PRO A 30 12.65 -8.14 -9.69
C PRO A 30 13.46 -9.35 -9.17
N SER A 31 14.41 -9.12 -8.28
CA SER A 31 15.20 -10.16 -7.63
C SER A 31 14.55 -10.77 -6.38
N LEU A 32 13.27 -10.43 -6.12
CA LEU A 32 12.46 -10.89 -4.99
C LEU A 32 12.93 -10.38 -3.61
N ASN A 33 13.83 -9.39 -3.57
CA ASN A 33 14.11 -8.66 -2.35
C ASN A 33 12.94 -7.72 -2.04
N ALA A 34 12.64 -7.52 -0.75
CA ALA A 34 11.46 -6.76 -0.35
C ALA A 34 11.73 -5.82 0.84
N SER A 35 10.97 -4.72 0.89
CA SER A 35 10.98 -3.77 2.02
C SER A 35 9.58 -3.25 2.31
N HIS A 36 9.25 -3.14 3.61
CA HIS A 36 8.04 -2.44 4.05
C HIS A 36 8.32 -0.94 4.14
N LEU A 37 7.50 -0.13 3.50
CA LEU A 37 7.69 1.31 3.38
C LEU A 37 6.35 2.05 3.45
N PRO A 38 6.33 3.30 3.97
CA PRO A 38 5.16 4.17 3.86
C PRO A 38 5.05 4.74 2.46
N PHE A 39 3.82 4.84 1.93
CA PHE A 39 3.55 5.40 0.61
C PHE A 39 2.60 6.60 0.67
N ILE A 40 2.80 7.52 -0.25
CA ILE A 40 1.82 8.52 -0.67
C ILE A 40 1.32 8.11 -2.06
N LEU A 41 0.02 8.18 -2.27
CA LEU A 41 -0.57 8.01 -3.60
C LEU A 41 -0.87 9.40 -4.20
N ASP A 42 -0.20 9.73 -5.29
CA ASP A 42 -0.60 10.85 -6.14
C ASP A 42 -1.64 10.36 -7.14
N ARG A 43 -2.88 10.82 -6.98
CA ARG A 43 -4.03 10.44 -7.81
C ARG A 43 -4.12 11.23 -9.12
N SER A 44 -3.38 12.34 -9.23
CA SER A 44 -3.57 13.36 -10.27
C SER A 44 -2.58 13.26 -11.43
N SER A 45 -1.36 12.87 -11.15
CA SER A 45 -0.26 12.93 -12.13
C SER A 45 -0.28 11.81 -13.18
N SER A 46 -1.13 10.79 -13.00
CA SER A 46 -1.28 9.70 -13.96
C SER A 46 -2.70 9.12 -13.89
N SER A 47 -3.16 8.54 -15.00
CA SER A 47 -4.48 7.88 -15.04
C SER A 47 -4.63 6.71 -14.07
N ARG A 48 -3.52 6.08 -13.67
CA ARG A 48 -3.49 5.00 -12.67
C ARG A 48 -2.85 5.42 -11.35
N GLY A 49 -2.45 6.69 -11.21
CA GLY A 49 -1.78 7.21 -10.04
C GLY A 49 -0.29 6.86 -9.99
N ILE A 50 0.42 7.53 -9.10
CA ILE A 50 1.84 7.33 -8.82
C ILE A 50 1.99 7.06 -7.33
N LEU A 51 2.74 6.02 -6.97
CA LEU A 51 3.14 5.77 -5.59
C LEU A 51 4.46 6.46 -5.32
N LEU A 52 4.53 7.23 -4.25
CA LEU A 52 5.71 7.97 -3.82
C LEU A 52 6.17 7.41 -2.47
N SER A 53 7.47 7.17 -2.31
CA SER A 53 8.04 6.63 -1.08
C SER A 53 9.52 6.98 -0.94
N HIS A 54 10.12 6.54 0.15
CA HIS A 54 11.55 6.67 0.40
C HIS A 54 12.07 5.46 1.18
N MET A 55 13.38 5.27 1.15
CA MET A 55 14.09 4.32 2.00
C MET A 55 15.44 4.88 2.43
N THR A 56 16.05 4.30 3.46
CA THR A 56 17.43 4.64 3.79
C THR A 56 18.37 4.33 2.62
N ARG A 57 19.32 5.22 2.35
CA ARG A 57 20.35 5.02 1.33
C ARG A 57 21.18 3.76 1.55
N ALA A 58 21.29 3.31 2.81
CA ALA A 58 21.98 2.07 3.16
C ALA A 58 21.24 0.80 2.73
N ASN A 59 19.92 0.85 2.48
CA ASN A 59 19.17 -0.28 1.93
C ASN A 59 19.55 -0.45 0.45
N PRO A 60 20.15 -1.57 0.02
CA PRO A 60 20.62 -1.74 -1.36
C PRO A 60 19.50 -1.88 -2.38
N LEU A 61 18.26 -2.10 -1.94
CA LEU A 61 17.09 -2.40 -2.77
C LEU A 61 16.87 -1.35 -3.87
N TRP A 62 17.10 -0.05 -3.58
CA TRP A 62 16.92 1.01 -4.57
C TRP A 62 17.80 0.86 -5.80
N LYS A 63 18.99 0.24 -5.69
CA LYS A 63 19.90 -0.02 -6.82
C LYS A 63 19.37 -1.11 -7.75
N GLU A 64 18.54 -1.98 -7.25
CA GLU A 64 18.01 -3.12 -8.00
C GLU A 64 16.81 -2.72 -8.86
N PHE A 65 16.04 -1.71 -8.46
CA PHE A 65 14.76 -1.46 -9.07
C PHE A 65 14.66 -0.14 -9.89
N GLU A 66 15.67 0.71 -9.90
CA GLU A 66 15.64 1.89 -10.76
C GLU A 66 15.45 1.50 -12.23
N GLY A 67 14.42 2.08 -12.87
CA GLY A 67 14.03 1.76 -14.24
C GLY A 67 13.43 0.36 -14.43
N LYS A 68 13.14 -0.36 -13.34
CA LYS A 68 12.56 -1.71 -13.40
C LYS A 68 11.10 -1.72 -12.97
N ARG A 69 10.40 -2.73 -13.46
CA ARG A 69 9.03 -3.04 -13.02
C ARG A 69 9.09 -3.75 -11.68
N VAL A 70 8.36 -3.24 -10.70
CA VAL A 70 8.26 -3.79 -9.33
C VAL A 70 6.81 -4.09 -8.97
N LEU A 71 6.63 -4.75 -7.82
CA LEU A 71 5.34 -5.01 -7.23
C LEU A 71 5.25 -4.31 -5.87
N ALA A 72 4.28 -3.39 -5.71
CA ALA A 72 3.90 -2.85 -4.40
C ALA A 72 2.60 -3.52 -3.93
N ILE A 73 2.59 -4.02 -2.69
CA ILE A 73 1.47 -4.75 -2.09
C ILE A 73 0.95 -3.95 -0.90
N PHE A 74 -0.35 -3.68 -0.91
CA PHE A 74 -1.08 -3.09 0.21
C PHE A 74 -2.04 -4.13 0.76
N GLN A 75 -1.97 -4.36 2.06
CA GLN A 75 -2.83 -5.32 2.75
C GLN A 75 -3.74 -4.60 3.72
N GLY A 76 -5.04 -4.85 3.62
CA GLY A 76 -6.05 -4.37 4.53
C GLY A 76 -6.43 -5.41 5.58
N PRO A 77 -7.63 -5.28 6.17
CA PRO A 77 -8.12 -6.20 7.19
C PRO A 77 -8.17 -7.64 6.68
N HIS A 78 -7.86 -8.56 7.57
CA HIS A 78 -7.95 -9.99 7.33
C HIS A 78 -8.33 -10.70 8.61
N SER A 79 -9.10 -11.78 8.48
CA SER A 79 -9.47 -12.64 9.62
C SER A 79 -9.67 -14.08 9.17
N TYR A 80 -9.41 -15.00 10.10
CA TYR A 80 -9.86 -16.37 9.98
C TYR A 80 -11.38 -16.43 10.13
N VAL A 81 -12.03 -17.36 9.40
CA VAL A 81 -13.46 -17.58 9.45
C VAL A 81 -13.72 -19.07 9.75
N SER A 82 -14.31 -19.35 10.91
CA SER A 82 -14.68 -20.70 11.30
C SER A 82 -15.94 -21.16 10.56
N PRO A 83 -15.98 -22.43 10.09
CA PRO A 83 -17.21 -23.00 9.54
C PRO A 83 -18.32 -23.15 10.57
N THR A 84 -18.00 -23.13 11.88
CA THR A 84 -19.01 -23.19 12.95
C THR A 84 -19.83 -21.90 13.09
N TRP A 85 -19.38 -20.81 12.48
CA TRP A 85 -20.13 -19.54 12.47
C TRP A 85 -21.19 -19.48 11.37
N TYR A 86 -21.10 -20.37 10.38
CA TYR A 86 -22.11 -20.46 9.31
C TYR A 86 -23.39 -21.15 9.77
N GLN A 87 -24.51 -20.73 9.19
CA GLN A 87 -25.81 -21.37 9.39
C GLN A 87 -26.03 -22.51 8.39
N THR A 88 -25.20 -22.60 7.33
CA THR A 88 -25.30 -23.63 6.30
C THR A 88 -24.13 -24.62 6.40
N ALA A 89 -24.45 -25.91 6.11
CA ALA A 89 -23.47 -26.99 6.05
C ALA A 89 -23.66 -27.80 4.75
N PRO A 90 -22.59 -28.45 4.22
CA PRO A 90 -21.24 -28.49 4.76
C PRO A 90 -20.43 -27.19 4.48
N ALA A 91 -19.47 -26.88 5.34
CA ALA A 91 -18.58 -25.72 5.21
C ALA A 91 -17.17 -26.05 5.66
N VAL A 92 -16.18 -25.28 5.17
CA VAL A 92 -14.76 -25.43 5.50
C VAL A 92 -14.21 -24.14 6.09
N PRO A 93 -13.13 -24.21 6.89
CA PRO A 93 -12.40 -23.02 7.37
C PRO A 93 -11.88 -22.19 6.20
N THR A 94 -11.85 -20.87 6.38
CA THR A 94 -11.28 -19.97 5.36
C THR A 94 -10.71 -18.72 6.00
N TRP A 95 -10.10 -17.88 5.17
CA TRP A 95 -9.70 -16.53 5.52
C TRP A 95 -10.48 -15.52 4.68
N ASN A 96 -10.98 -14.49 5.32
CA ASN A 96 -11.38 -13.26 4.63
C ASN A 96 -10.20 -12.30 4.66
N TYR A 97 -10.00 -11.55 3.57
CA TYR A 97 -8.92 -10.59 3.45
C TYR A 97 -9.15 -9.63 2.29
N THR A 98 -8.47 -8.51 2.35
CA THR A 98 -8.42 -7.50 1.31
C THR A 98 -6.98 -7.20 0.94
N SER A 99 -6.68 -7.04 -0.35
CA SER A 99 -5.33 -6.71 -0.81
C SER A 99 -5.35 -6.02 -2.17
N VAL A 100 -4.44 -5.06 -2.34
CA VAL A 100 -4.18 -4.39 -3.62
C VAL A 100 -2.73 -4.59 -3.99
N HIS A 101 -2.50 -5.12 -5.19
CA HIS A 101 -1.20 -5.27 -5.83
C HIS A 101 -1.08 -4.22 -6.94
N CYS A 102 -0.08 -3.37 -6.86
CA CYS A 102 0.25 -2.36 -7.85
C CYS A 102 1.54 -2.77 -8.54
N TYR A 103 1.50 -2.95 -9.85
CA TYR A 103 2.68 -3.20 -10.69
C TYR A 103 3.02 -1.89 -11.39
N GLY A 104 4.30 -1.53 -11.44
CA GLY A 104 4.71 -0.30 -12.10
C GLY A 104 6.22 -0.14 -12.17
N THR A 105 6.66 0.84 -12.95
CA THR A 105 8.08 1.13 -13.18
C THR A 105 8.57 2.18 -12.19
N VAL A 106 9.75 1.94 -11.64
CA VAL A 106 10.39 2.82 -10.65
C VAL A 106 11.24 3.89 -11.34
N SER A 107 11.17 5.11 -10.81
CA SER A 107 12.17 6.18 -11.06
C SER A 107 12.61 6.79 -9.73
N LEU A 108 13.89 7.12 -9.61
CA LEU A 108 14.38 7.83 -8.43
C LEU A 108 13.94 9.30 -8.48
N LEU A 109 13.75 9.87 -7.30
CA LEU A 109 13.41 11.28 -7.14
C LEU A 109 14.66 12.14 -7.01
N SER A 110 14.60 13.36 -7.52
CA SER A 110 15.54 14.42 -7.19
C SER A 110 15.45 14.80 -5.70
N VAL A 111 16.40 15.57 -5.21
CA VAL A 111 16.40 16.04 -3.81
C VAL A 111 15.18 16.91 -3.51
N ASP A 112 14.77 17.77 -4.46
CA ASP A 112 13.63 18.65 -4.32
C ASP A 112 12.31 17.88 -4.30
N GLU A 113 12.15 16.90 -5.21
CA GLU A 113 10.98 16.02 -5.22
C GLU A 113 10.90 15.18 -3.93
N LEU A 114 12.05 14.65 -3.46
CA LEU A 114 12.11 13.91 -2.20
C LEU A 114 11.66 14.79 -1.02
N ARG A 115 12.06 16.05 -0.97
CA ARG A 115 11.63 16.99 0.07
C ARG A 115 10.11 17.11 0.10
N ILE A 116 9.48 17.30 -1.07
CA ILE A 116 8.03 17.41 -1.19
C ILE A 116 7.34 16.12 -0.69
N VAL A 117 7.87 14.96 -1.05
CA VAL A 117 7.33 13.66 -0.59
C VAL A 117 7.44 13.50 0.92
N MET A 118 8.57 13.90 1.52
CA MET A 118 8.76 13.83 2.98
C MET A 118 7.81 14.77 3.72
N ASP A 119 7.62 15.99 3.21
CA ASP A 119 6.66 16.95 3.78
C ASP A 119 5.22 16.42 3.69
N ALA A 120 4.86 15.77 2.58
CA ALA A 120 3.55 15.13 2.40
C ALA A 120 3.34 13.94 3.36
N LEU A 121 4.37 13.12 3.60
CA LEU A 121 4.33 12.02 4.58
C LEU A 121 4.15 12.55 6.01
N VAL A 122 4.90 13.58 6.39
CA VAL A 122 4.74 14.22 7.71
C VAL A 122 3.33 14.80 7.83
N HIS A 123 2.86 15.53 6.83
CA HIS A 123 1.50 16.10 6.87
C HIS A 123 0.40 15.03 7.00
N LYS A 124 0.57 13.90 6.32
CA LYS A 124 -0.40 12.79 6.37
C LYS A 124 -0.53 12.17 7.76
N PHE A 125 0.58 11.96 8.45
CA PHE A 125 0.59 11.23 9.73
C PHE A 125 0.65 12.15 10.95
N GLU A 126 1.25 13.32 10.81
CA GLU A 126 1.50 14.29 11.89
C GLU A 126 1.28 15.73 11.38
N PRO A 127 0.04 16.12 11.02
CA PRO A 127 -0.25 17.39 10.34
C PRO A 127 0.20 18.63 11.13
N THR A 128 0.28 18.54 12.46
CA THR A 128 0.71 19.66 13.34
C THR A 128 2.22 19.72 13.55
N LEU A 129 2.96 18.67 13.21
CA LEU A 129 4.41 18.55 13.50
C LEU A 129 5.23 19.55 12.67
N GLN A 130 4.81 19.91 11.47
CA GLN A 130 5.52 20.87 10.61
C GLN A 130 5.65 22.26 11.25
N ALA A 131 4.75 22.63 12.17
CA ALA A 131 4.80 23.90 12.92
C ALA A 131 5.76 23.84 14.12
N GLN A 132 6.19 22.65 14.55
CA GLN A 132 7.01 22.44 15.76
C GLN A 132 8.50 22.41 15.39
N LYS A 133 9.05 23.62 15.13
CA LYS A 133 10.44 23.77 14.64
C LYS A 133 11.51 23.34 15.66
N GLU A 134 11.17 23.30 16.94
CA GLU A 134 12.02 22.77 18.01
C GLU A 134 12.18 21.23 17.93
N ILE A 135 11.18 20.52 17.40
CA ILE A 135 11.24 19.05 17.19
C ILE A 135 11.92 18.73 15.85
N MET A 136 11.58 19.49 14.80
CA MET A 136 12.08 19.30 13.45
C MET A 136 12.74 20.57 12.92
N PRO A 137 13.94 20.95 13.43
CA PRO A 137 14.70 22.08 12.88
C PRO A 137 15.11 21.81 11.43
N GLU A 138 15.12 22.84 10.60
CA GLU A 138 15.44 22.73 9.17
C GLU A 138 16.81 22.06 8.91
N THR A 139 17.83 22.46 9.66
CA THR A 139 19.18 21.88 9.54
C THR A 139 19.22 20.38 9.87
N PHE A 140 18.36 19.92 10.78
CA PHE A 140 18.23 18.49 11.10
C PHE A 140 17.57 17.75 9.94
N ILE A 141 16.47 18.30 9.37
CA ILE A 141 15.77 17.72 8.22
C ILE A 141 16.72 17.58 7.01
N GLU A 142 17.44 18.66 6.66
CA GLU A 142 18.44 18.64 5.58
C GLU A 142 19.52 17.56 5.78
N GLY A 143 19.97 17.39 7.02
CA GLY A 143 20.90 16.32 7.37
C GLY A 143 20.31 14.92 7.15
N LYS A 144 19.04 14.70 7.48
CA LYS A 144 18.33 13.42 7.31
C LYS A 144 18.04 13.11 5.85
N LEU A 145 17.68 14.11 5.04
CA LEU A 145 17.44 13.95 3.61
C LEU A 145 18.65 13.35 2.87
N LYS A 146 19.88 13.68 3.29
CA LYS A 146 21.11 13.10 2.72
C LYS A 146 21.24 11.59 2.92
N GLY A 147 20.60 11.06 3.97
CA GLY A 147 20.65 9.65 4.35
C GLY A 147 19.58 8.77 3.70
N ILE A 148 18.69 9.34 2.89
CA ILE A 148 17.59 8.62 2.27
C ILE A 148 17.59 8.75 0.74
N ILE A 149 16.86 7.85 0.09
CA ILE A 149 16.57 7.85 -1.35
C ILE A 149 15.06 7.89 -1.51
N GLY A 150 14.55 8.87 -2.24
CA GLY A 150 13.19 8.93 -2.71
C GLY A 150 13.01 8.21 -4.03
N PHE A 151 11.84 7.62 -4.23
CA PHE A 151 11.47 7.01 -5.49
C PHE A 151 9.96 7.11 -5.74
N LYS A 152 9.58 7.01 -7.00
CA LYS A 152 8.20 6.90 -7.45
C LYS A 152 7.99 5.61 -8.24
N ILE A 153 6.79 5.05 -8.15
CA ILE A 153 6.34 3.93 -8.97
C ILE A 153 5.18 4.43 -9.81
N GLU A 154 5.37 4.54 -11.12
CA GLU A 154 4.28 4.83 -12.04
C GLU A 154 3.45 3.56 -12.23
N ILE A 155 2.20 3.59 -11.78
CA ILE A 155 1.35 2.39 -11.76
C ILE A 155 0.87 2.05 -13.17
N GLU A 156 1.14 0.84 -13.62
CA GLU A 156 0.76 0.29 -14.91
C GLU A 156 -0.44 -0.65 -14.81
N GLU A 157 -0.57 -1.37 -13.69
CA GLU A 157 -1.57 -2.40 -13.48
C GLU A 157 -1.98 -2.52 -12.01
N PHE A 158 -3.26 -2.74 -11.76
CA PHE A 158 -3.81 -3.13 -10.47
C PHE A 158 -4.33 -4.56 -10.50
N GLN A 159 -4.08 -5.29 -9.41
CA GLN A 159 -4.79 -6.52 -9.09
C GLN A 159 -5.34 -6.38 -7.67
N ALA A 160 -6.62 -6.10 -7.54
CA ALA A 160 -7.25 -5.84 -6.26
C ALA A 160 -8.32 -6.89 -5.94
N LYS A 161 -8.34 -7.34 -4.69
CA LYS A 161 -9.20 -8.41 -4.21
C LYS A 161 -9.80 -8.09 -2.87
N GLU A 162 -11.11 -8.31 -2.77
CA GLU A 162 -11.88 -8.30 -1.54
C GLU A 162 -12.58 -9.65 -1.38
N LYS A 163 -12.02 -10.53 -0.57
CA LYS A 163 -12.64 -11.80 -0.20
C LYS A 163 -13.26 -11.64 1.17
N LEU A 164 -14.54 -11.28 1.22
CA LEU A 164 -15.28 -10.94 2.44
C LEU A 164 -16.48 -11.86 2.70
N GLY A 165 -16.55 -13.00 2.01
CA GLY A 165 -17.68 -13.91 2.12
C GLY A 165 -18.94 -13.45 1.36
N GLN A 166 -18.80 -12.52 0.41
CA GLN A 166 -19.91 -11.92 -0.38
C GLN A 166 -20.70 -12.94 -1.22
N HIS A 167 -20.13 -14.11 -1.48
CA HIS A 167 -20.80 -15.23 -2.16
C HIS A 167 -21.63 -16.10 -1.21
N ARG A 168 -21.55 -15.88 0.10
CA ARG A 168 -22.27 -16.62 1.12
C ARG A 168 -23.70 -16.08 1.31
N SER A 169 -24.58 -16.92 1.87
CA SER A 169 -25.92 -16.49 2.25
C SER A 169 -25.88 -15.35 3.28
N GLN A 170 -26.92 -14.53 3.33
CA GLN A 170 -27.02 -13.48 4.36
C GLN A 170 -26.96 -14.03 5.79
N ALA A 171 -27.48 -15.24 6.01
CA ALA A 171 -27.43 -15.91 7.31
C ALA A 171 -25.99 -16.25 7.71
N ASP A 172 -25.20 -16.78 6.76
CA ASP A 172 -23.78 -17.09 6.97
C ASP A 172 -22.93 -15.81 7.20
N GLN A 173 -23.20 -14.74 6.43
CA GLN A 173 -22.52 -13.45 6.62
C GLN A 173 -22.79 -12.87 8.01
N ARG A 174 -24.05 -12.95 8.49
CA ARG A 174 -24.41 -12.51 9.86
C ARG A 174 -23.76 -13.39 10.93
N GLY A 175 -23.63 -14.69 10.69
CA GLY A 175 -22.90 -15.60 11.56
C GLY A 175 -21.43 -15.23 11.70
N THR A 176 -20.78 -14.92 10.59
CA THR A 176 -19.37 -14.48 10.56
C THR A 176 -19.13 -13.16 11.32
N LEU A 177 -20.11 -12.24 11.34
CA LEU A 177 -19.98 -10.97 12.07
C LEU A 177 -20.12 -11.12 13.59
N LYS A 178 -20.64 -12.24 14.07
CA LYS A 178 -20.86 -12.51 15.51
C LYS A 178 -19.75 -13.36 16.14
N GLY A 179 -19.00 -14.10 15.34
CA GLY A 179 -17.86 -14.92 15.76
C GLY A 179 -16.54 -14.19 15.63
#